data_b87d96003a9c00f0bc4c8ce3e4c3f96f
#
_entry.id   b87d96003a9c00f0bc4c8ce3e4c3f96f
#
_cell.length_a   1.000
_cell.length_b   1.000
_cell.length_c   1.000
_cell.angle_alpha   90.00
_cell.angle_beta   90.00
_cell.angle_gamma   90.00
#
_symmetry.space_group_name_H-M   'P 1'
#
loop_
_entity.id
_entity.type
_entity.pdbx_description
1 polymer ?
#
loop_
_entity_poly.entity_id
_entity_poly.type
_entity_poly.pdbx_seq_one_letter_code
_entity_poly.pdbx_strand_id
1 'polypeptide(L)'
;GIVNNANYQHYLEHTRHEFLTSVGVSFAALHEQGVDPVVARINMAFKTPLKSGDEFVSKLYMKKEGIKYVFYQDIFRKSDNKVVVKSTVETVCVVNGRLSDSELFDSVFAPYLK
;
A
#
# COMPACT_ATOMS: atom_id res chain seq x y z
N GLY A 1 -9.45 16.18 18.74
CA GLY A 1 -9.78 16.63 17.41
C GLY A 1 -9.93 15.52 16.37
N ILE A 2 -10.23 15.92 15.16
CA ILE A 2 -10.34 15.02 14.01
C ILE A 2 -8.94 14.76 13.46
N VAL A 3 -8.67 13.51 13.07
CA VAL A 3 -7.39 13.13 12.49
C VAL A 3 -7.20 13.82 11.14
N ASN A 4 -6.01 14.39 10.93
CA ASN A 4 -5.64 15.11 9.73
C ASN A 4 -5.42 14.14 8.55
N ASN A 5 -5.75 14.56 7.32
CA ASN A 5 -5.57 13.75 6.11
C ASN A 5 -4.14 13.29 5.89
N ALA A 6 -3.15 14.10 6.23
CA ALA A 6 -1.74 13.73 6.12
C ALA A 6 -1.40 12.53 7.03
N ASN A 7 -2.05 12.42 8.18
CA ASN A 7 -1.85 11.28 9.07
C ASN A 7 -2.40 9.99 8.49
N TYR A 8 -3.50 10.04 7.75
CA TYR A 8 -4.03 8.86 7.06
C TYR A 8 -3.04 8.32 6.03
N GLN A 9 -2.39 9.20 5.29
CA GLN A 9 -1.35 8.79 4.35
C GLN A 9 -0.18 8.11 5.07
N HIS A 10 0.23 8.62 6.22
CA HIS A 10 1.29 8.01 7.04
C HIS A 10 0.89 6.63 7.52
N TYR A 11 -0.36 6.44 7.97
CA TYR A 11 -0.85 5.13 8.40
C TYR A 11 -0.85 4.13 7.26
N LEU A 12 -1.29 4.54 6.08
CA LEU A 12 -1.32 3.67 4.91
C LEU A 12 0.08 3.30 4.45
N GLU A 13 1.00 4.27 4.42
CA GLU A 13 2.40 4.04 4.07
C GLU A 13 3.06 3.06 5.05
N HIS A 14 2.82 3.24 6.34
CA HIS A 14 3.35 2.36 7.38
C HIS A 14 2.83 0.93 7.20
N THR A 15 1.54 0.78 6.94
CA THR A 15 0.93 -0.54 6.71
C THR A 15 1.55 -1.24 5.49
N ARG A 16 1.75 -0.52 4.38
CA ARG A 16 2.43 -1.08 3.20
C ARG A 16 3.85 -1.49 3.53
N HIS A 17 4.57 -0.64 4.24
CA HIS A 17 5.97 -0.91 4.60
C HIS A 17 6.09 -2.15 5.48
N GLU A 18 5.23 -2.29 6.48
CA GLU A 18 5.20 -3.48 7.33
C GLU A 18 4.86 -4.73 6.53
N PHE A 19 3.90 -4.64 5.60
CA PHE A 19 3.56 -5.76 4.73
C PHE A 19 4.75 -6.19 3.88
N LEU A 20 5.42 -5.25 3.23
CA LEU A 20 6.59 -5.53 2.40
C LEU A 20 7.73 -6.17 3.20
N THR A 21 7.97 -5.67 4.40
CA THR A 21 8.96 -6.24 5.30
C THR A 21 8.58 -7.67 5.70
N SER A 22 7.29 -7.91 5.98
CA SER A 22 6.82 -9.23 6.41
C SER A 22 6.98 -10.30 5.33
N VAL A 23 6.93 -9.92 4.06
CA VAL A 23 7.11 -10.86 2.94
C VAL A 23 8.56 -10.89 2.43
N GLY A 24 9.47 -10.22 3.13
CA GLY A 24 10.90 -10.30 2.85
C GLY A 24 11.41 -9.36 1.79
N VAL A 25 10.68 -8.30 1.47
CA VAL A 25 11.12 -7.32 0.47
C VAL A 25 12.04 -6.31 1.12
N SER A 26 13.25 -6.17 0.57
CA SER A 26 14.21 -5.14 0.94
C SER A 26 14.41 -4.19 -0.25
N PHE A 27 14.08 -2.91 -0.06
CA PHE A 27 14.25 -1.93 -1.12
C PHE A 27 15.72 -1.75 -1.52
N ALA A 28 16.64 -1.84 -0.55
CA ALA A 28 18.07 -1.77 -0.82
C ALA A 28 18.52 -2.93 -1.71
N ALA A 29 18.10 -4.15 -1.41
CA ALA A 29 18.44 -5.32 -2.19
C ALA A 29 17.82 -5.26 -3.59
N LEU A 30 16.60 -4.74 -3.71
CA LEU A 30 15.93 -4.55 -5.00
C LEU A 30 16.72 -3.55 -5.86
N HIS A 31 17.10 -2.42 -5.29
CA HIS A 31 17.86 -1.40 -6.00
C HIS A 31 19.18 -1.95 -6.53
N GLU A 32 19.89 -2.75 -5.73
CA GLU A 32 21.11 -3.41 -6.16
C GLU A 32 20.90 -4.34 -7.35
N GLN A 33 19.71 -4.91 -7.47
CA GLN A 33 19.33 -5.78 -8.59
C GLN A 33 18.73 -4.99 -9.77
N GLY A 34 18.75 -3.66 -9.71
CA GLY A 34 18.22 -2.81 -10.75
C GLY A 34 16.69 -2.68 -10.74
N VAL A 35 16.04 -2.97 -9.62
CA VAL A 35 14.59 -2.90 -9.47
C VAL A 35 14.24 -1.80 -8.47
N ASP A 36 13.53 -0.78 -8.94
CA ASP A 36 13.09 0.33 -8.10
C ASP A 36 11.57 0.46 -8.16
N PRO A 37 10.85 0.07 -7.10
CA PRO A 37 9.41 0.29 -7.05
C PRO A 37 9.09 1.76 -6.76
N VAL A 38 8.13 2.29 -7.51
CA VAL A 38 7.74 3.70 -7.44
C VAL A 38 6.24 3.79 -7.33
N VAL A 39 5.75 4.60 -6.39
CA VAL A 39 4.32 4.91 -6.30
C VAL A 39 3.98 5.85 -7.45
N ALA A 40 3.11 5.40 -8.36
CA ALA A 40 2.70 6.17 -9.52
C ALA A 40 1.41 6.95 -9.27
N ARG A 41 0.52 6.44 -8.42
CA ARG A 41 -0.75 7.08 -8.16
C ARG A 41 -1.32 6.63 -6.82
N ILE A 42 -1.92 7.58 -6.10
CA ILE A 42 -2.66 7.31 -4.87
C ILE A 42 -4.05 7.92 -5.03
N ASN A 43 -5.07 7.10 -4.80
CA ASN A 43 -6.45 7.55 -4.69
C ASN A 43 -6.93 7.31 -3.28
N MET A 44 -7.47 8.33 -2.64
CA MET A 44 -8.01 8.23 -1.29
C MET A 44 -9.39 8.85 -1.24
N ALA A 45 -10.34 8.11 -0.71
CA ALA A 45 -11.69 8.61 -0.44
C ALA A 45 -11.92 8.60 1.06
N PHE A 46 -12.21 9.77 1.62
CA PHE A 46 -12.46 9.95 3.06
C PHE A 46 -13.95 9.81 3.32
N LYS A 47 -14.34 8.81 4.10
CA LYS A 47 -15.75 8.45 4.31
C LYS A 47 -16.27 8.84 5.69
N THR A 48 -15.50 8.57 6.73
CA THR A 48 -15.89 8.80 8.11
C THR A 48 -14.68 9.34 8.86
N PRO A 49 -14.81 10.43 9.64
CA PRO A 49 -13.66 10.96 10.38
C PRO A 49 -13.30 10.08 11.58
N LEU A 50 -12.00 10.02 11.87
CA LEU A 50 -11.49 9.51 13.13
C LEU A 50 -11.25 10.69 14.06
N LYS A 51 -11.53 10.49 15.35
CA LYS A 51 -11.22 11.44 16.40
C LYS A 51 -10.05 10.95 17.21
N SER A 52 -9.40 11.87 17.91
CA SER A 52 -8.33 11.54 18.85
C SER A 52 -8.82 10.48 19.84
N GLY A 53 -8.05 9.39 19.96
CA GLY A 53 -8.41 8.27 20.83
C GLY A 53 -9.22 7.17 20.17
N ASP A 54 -9.74 7.37 18.96
CA ASP A 54 -10.43 6.32 18.24
C ASP A 54 -9.44 5.24 17.81
N GLU A 55 -9.83 3.99 17.99
CA GLU A 55 -9.08 2.85 17.46
C GLU A 55 -9.54 2.54 16.03
N PHE A 56 -8.61 2.08 15.20
CA PHE A 56 -8.92 1.72 13.83
C PHE A 56 -8.18 0.45 13.41
N VAL A 57 -8.70 -0.17 12.35
CA VAL A 57 -8.10 -1.35 11.72
C VAL A 57 -7.76 -1.00 10.29
N SER A 58 -6.52 -1.26 9.90
CA SER A 58 -6.05 -1.07 8.52
C SER A 58 -6.01 -2.44 7.84
N LYS A 59 -6.69 -2.56 6.70
CA LYS A 59 -6.72 -3.78 5.90
C LYS A 59 -6.05 -3.53 4.56
N LEU A 60 -5.32 -4.54 4.09
CA LEU A 60 -4.56 -4.42 2.85
C LEU A 60 -4.71 -5.69 2.03
N TYR A 61 -4.96 -5.54 0.74
CA TYR A 61 -4.82 -6.62 -0.23
C TYR A 61 -4.24 -6.06 -1.53
N MET A 62 -3.80 -6.95 -2.41
CA MET A 62 -3.13 -6.57 -3.65
C MET A 62 -3.78 -7.19 -4.86
N LYS A 63 -3.67 -6.48 -6.00
CA LYS A 63 -3.96 -7.03 -7.32
C LYS A 63 -2.86 -6.58 -8.28
N LYS A 64 -2.62 -7.39 -9.29
CA LYS A 64 -1.75 -6.98 -10.40
C LYS A 64 -2.63 -6.56 -11.58
N GLU A 65 -2.42 -5.36 -12.10
CA GLU A 65 -3.19 -4.79 -13.22
C GLU A 65 -2.21 -4.31 -14.27
N GLY A 66 -2.01 -5.10 -15.32
CA GLY A 66 -0.96 -4.83 -16.31
C GLY A 66 0.41 -4.91 -15.65
N ILE A 67 1.19 -3.82 -15.75
CA ILE A 67 2.50 -3.73 -15.07
C ILE A 67 2.39 -3.13 -13.67
N LYS A 68 1.18 -2.78 -13.22
CA LYS A 68 0.95 -2.13 -11.93
C LYS A 68 0.71 -3.16 -10.85
N TYR A 69 1.31 -2.92 -9.70
CA TYR A 69 1.02 -3.64 -8.46
C TYR A 69 0.16 -2.70 -7.62
N VAL A 70 -1.12 -3.03 -7.47
CA VAL A 70 -2.09 -2.13 -6.84
C VAL A 70 -2.39 -2.62 -5.43
N PHE A 71 -2.12 -1.76 -4.46
CA PHE A 71 -2.47 -2.02 -3.06
C PHE A 71 -3.83 -1.40 -2.80
N TYR A 72 -4.76 -2.22 -2.32
CA TYR A 72 -6.05 -1.77 -1.85
C TYR A 72 -5.97 -1.70 -0.34
N GLN A 73 -6.09 -0.51 0.19
CA GLN A 73 -5.89 -0.27 1.62
C GLN A 73 -7.08 0.50 2.17
N ASP A 74 -7.78 -0.13 3.11
CA ASP A 74 -8.95 0.46 3.74
C ASP A 74 -8.70 0.59 5.23
N ILE A 75 -9.18 1.70 5.80
CA ILE A 75 -9.16 1.93 7.24
C ILE A 75 -10.59 1.90 7.75
N PHE A 76 -10.83 1.12 8.79
CA PHE A 76 -12.12 0.97 9.44
C PHE A 76 -12.04 1.44 10.88
N ARG A 77 -13.06 2.18 11.33
CA ARG A 77 -13.16 2.57 12.74
C ARG A 77 -13.60 1.36 13.54
N LYS A 78 -12.84 1.04 14.59
CA LYS A 78 -13.05 -0.20 15.35
C LYS A 78 -14.37 -0.21 16.11
N SER A 79 -14.80 0.95 16.64
CA SER A 79 -15.98 1.04 17.48
C SER A 79 -17.28 0.64 16.78
N ASP A 80 -17.43 0.95 15.49
CA ASP A 80 -18.64 0.70 14.71
C ASP A 80 -18.39 0.04 13.37
N ASN A 81 -17.12 -0.28 13.06
CA ASN A 81 -16.69 -0.91 11.80
C ASN A 81 -17.05 -0.08 10.55
N LYS A 82 -17.20 1.22 10.71
CA LYS A 82 -17.44 2.10 9.55
C LYS A 82 -16.15 2.36 8.80
N VAL A 83 -16.27 2.44 7.47
CA VAL A 83 -15.13 2.78 6.60
C VAL A 83 -14.73 4.22 6.86
N VAL A 84 -13.48 4.43 7.20
CA VAL A 84 -12.89 5.76 7.40
C VAL A 84 -12.24 6.24 6.10
N VAL A 85 -11.42 5.38 5.50
CA VAL A 85 -10.72 5.68 4.24
C VAL A 85 -10.77 4.46 3.35
N LYS A 86 -11.09 4.68 2.08
CA LYS A 86 -10.86 3.71 1.01
C LYS A 86 -9.74 4.23 0.13
N SER A 87 -8.72 3.44 -0.10
CA SER A 87 -7.60 3.89 -0.92
C SER A 87 -7.08 2.80 -1.85
N THR A 88 -6.51 3.26 -2.97
CA THR A 88 -5.71 2.44 -3.87
C THR A 88 -4.37 3.11 -4.06
N VAL A 89 -3.31 2.33 -4.04
CA VAL A 89 -1.95 2.81 -4.29
C VAL A 89 -1.39 2.01 -5.45
N GLU A 90 -1.20 2.67 -6.58
CA GLU A 90 -0.66 2.06 -7.79
C GLU A 90 0.85 2.18 -7.76
N THR A 91 1.53 1.05 -7.75
CA THR A 91 2.99 0.96 -7.73
C THR A 91 3.47 0.34 -9.04
N VAL A 92 4.50 0.92 -9.62
CA VAL A 92 5.16 0.38 -10.81
C VAL A 92 6.63 0.12 -10.49
N CYS A 93 7.23 -0.82 -11.20
CA CYS A 93 8.65 -1.10 -11.07
C CYS A 93 9.41 -0.48 -12.23
N VAL A 94 10.50 0.19 -11.90
CA VAL A 94 11.51 0.60 -12.88
C VAL A 94 12.61 -0.45 -12.82
N VAL A 95 12.73 -1.24 -13.89
CA VAL A 95 13.70 -2.33 -13.98
C VAL A 95 14.75 -1.94 -14.98
N ASN A 96 15.98 -1.77 -14.50
CA ASN A 96 17.11 -1.32 -15.33
C ASN A 96 16.78 -0.06 -16.15
N GLY A 97 16.12 0.90 -15.49
CA GLY A 97 15.77 2.19 -16.09
C GLY A 97 14.50 2.22 -16.92
N ARG A 98 13.76 1.14 -16.98
CA ARG A 98 12.50 1.06 -17.76
C ARG A 98 11.34 0.57 -16.92
N LEU A 99 10.15 1.11 -17.19
CA LEU A 99 8.91 0.59 -16.59
C LEU A 99 8.67 -0.83 -17.08
N SER A 100 8.51 -1.76 -16.16
CA SER A 100 8.38 -3.17 -16.51
C SER A 100 7.76 -3.97 -15.37
N ASP A 101 7.26 -5.17 -15.70
CA ASP A 101 7.02 -6.19 -14.69
C ASP A 101 8.33 -6.53 -13.99
N SER A 102 8.23 -6.93 -12.73
CA SER A 102 9.37 -7.46 -11.99
C SER A 102 9.08 -8.92 -11.65
N GLU A 103 9.93 -9.82 -12.14
CA GLU A 103 9.82 -11.25 -11.81
C GLU A 103 9.93 -11.47 -10.32
N LEU A 104 10.77 -10.70 -9.65
CA LEU A 104 10.93 -10.79 -8.21
C LEU A 104 9.64 -10.40 -7.49
N PHE A 105 9.01 -9.28 -7.89
CA PHE A 105 7.74 -8.87 -7.32
C PHE A 105 6.63 -9.88 -7.63
N ASP A 106 6.56 -10.37 -8.86
CA ASP A 106 5.57 -11.38 -9.24
C ASP A 106 5.70 -12.62 -8.37
N SER A 107 6.92 -13.07 -8.14
CA SER A 107 7.21 -14.25 -7.33
C SER A 107 6.86 -14.03 -5.86
N VAL A 108 7.30 -12.92 -5.29
CA VAL A 108 7.09 -12.62 -3.86
C VAL A 108 5.62 -12.40 -3.55
N PHE A 109 4.88 -11.74 -4.44
CA PHE A 109 3.49 -11.38 -4.20
C PHE A 109 2.47 -12.40 -4.71
N ALA A 110 2.89 -13.41 -5.47
CA ALA A 110 1.96 -14.40 -6.03
C ALA A 110 0.96 -14.95 -5.02
N PRO A 111 1.35 -15.34 -3.78
CA PRO A 111 0.40 -15.84 -2.79
C PRO A 111 -0.63 -14.82 -2.32
N TYR A 112 -0.37 -13.53 -2.50
CA TYR A 112 -1.18 -12.43 -1.97
C TYR A 112 -2.02 -11.74 -3.05
N LEU A 113 -1.78 -12.03 -4.32
CA LEU A 113 -2.55 -11.42 -5.42
C LEU A 113 -3.95 -12.02 -5.49
N LYS A 114 -4.92 -11.15 -5.62
CA LYS A 114 -6.34 -11.54 -5.74
C LYS A 114 -6.83 -11.44 -7.18
#